data_01ded809ac4fac109f79ac354f5db2a7
#
_entry.id   01ded809ac4fac109f79ac354f5db2a7
#
_cell.length_a   1.000
_cell.length_b   1.000
_cell.length_c   1.000
_cell.angle_alpha   90.00
_cell.angle_beta   90.00
_cell.angle_gamma   90.00
#
_symmetry.space_group_name_H-M   'P 1'
#
loop_
_entity.id
_entity.type
_entity.pdbx_description
1 polymer ?
#
loop_
_entity_poly.entity_id
_entity_poly.type
_entity_poly.pdbx_seq_one_letter_code
_entity_poly.pdbx_strand_id
1 'polypeptide(L)'
;MSIRRPLAAVIGLLAFSVAVSAEAQEAVRIGYQKSSTLITLLKTQGTLEKALKADNIDVSWHEFPSGLPLLEALNVGNVDISADVADTVPIFAQAAQAKLTYFAQEAPSPSAQAIVVRKDSPIQQLADLKGKKIAVTKAAGTHYLLIAALAKAGLAFSDIEPAYLSPADGRAAFENNKVDAWVTWEPFLTSVQRQLPTRTLADGAGLASYKRYYLTGTPYAKAHPEVLKVVYEQLEKAGQWVKTHPQDAAKVLGPLWGNLDVATVEAANAHRSYQVQPVTVEQLGEQQKIADAFFKAGLLPKAVDAQDVDTWKP
;
A
#
# COMPACT_ATOMS: atom_id res chain seq x y z
N MET A 1 -7.53 -95.44 14.06
CA MET A 1 -6.40 -94.47 13.98
C MET A 1 -7.01 -93.08 13.72
N SER A 2 -7.16 -92.31 14.75
CA SER A 2 -7.85 -90.99 14.71
C SER A 2 -6.82 -89.90 14.91
N ILE A 3 -6.62 -89.06 13.89
CA ILE A 3 -5.69 -87.96 13.93
C ILE A 3 -6.46 -86.65 14.28
N ARG A 4 -6.24 -86.15 15.47
CA ARG A 4 -6.75 -84.82 15.91
C ARG A 4 -5.83 -83.74 15.41
N ARG A 5 -6.36 -82.74 14.64
CA ARG A 5 -5.69 -81.50 14.27
C ARG A 5 -5.98 -80.43 15.35
N PRO A 6 -5.00 -79.67 15.79
CA PRO A 6 -5.22 -78.52 16.65
C PRO A 6 -5.71 -77.29 15.89
N LEU A 7 -6.68 -76.59 16.41
CA LEU A 7 -7.24 -75.32 15.96
C LEU A 7 -6.31 -74.18 16.46
N ALA A 8 -5.64 -73.53 15.56
CA ALA A 8 -4.85 -72.32 15.90
C ALA A 8 -5.77 -71.07 15.89
N ALA A 9 -5.94 -70.47 17.05
CA ALA A 9 -6.65 -69.19 17.17
C ALA A 9 -5.71 -68.04 16.76
N VAL A 10 -6.06 -67.33 15.66
CA VAL A 10 -5.40 -66.11 15.25
C VAL A 10 -6.07 -64.93 15.99
N ILE A 11 -5.37 -64.37 16.97
CA ILE A 11 -5.78 -63.13 17.63
C ILE A 11 -5.31 -61.97 16.72
N GLY A 12 -6.25 -61.35 16.00
CA GLY A 12 -6.01 -60.13 15.21
C GLY A 12 -5.90 -58.92 16.14
N LEU A 13 -4.70 -58.35 16.27
CA LEU A 13 -4.49 -57.05 16.89
C LEU A 13 -4.99 -55.96 15.91
N LEU A 14 -6.17 -55.38 16.20
CA LEU A 14 -6.62 -54.14 15.54
C LEU A 14 -5.80 -52.96 16.10
N ALA A 15 -4.77 -52.54 15.36
CA ALA A 15 -4.09 -51.28 15.63
C ALA A 15 -5.01 -50.14 15.24
N PHE A 16 -5.60 -49.45 16.21
CA PHE A 16 -6.27 -48.15 15.99
C PHE A 16 -5.21 -47.12 15.71
N SER A 17 -4.98 -46.78 14.44
CA SER A 17 -4.21 -45.64 14.03
C SER A 17 -5.03 -44.37 14.31
N VAL A 18 -4.74 -43.71 15.41
CA VAL A 18 -5.22 -42.33 15.65
C VAL A 18 -4.48 -41.45 14.64
N ALA A 19 -5.13 -41.10 13.54
CA ALA A 19 -4.68 -40.04 12.65
C ALA A 19 -4.81 -38.73 13.45
N VAL A 20 -3.70 -38.26 14.00
CA VAL A 20 -3.58 -36.88 14.46
C VAL A 20 -3.63 -36.06 13.19
N SER A 21 -4.78 -35.45 12.90
CA SER A 21 -4.89 -34.40 11.91
C SER A 21 -3.98 -33.27 12.42
N ALA A 22 -2.81 -33.11 11.82
CA ALA A 22 -2.05 -31.88 11.99
C ALA A 22 -2.96 -30.77 11.42
N GLU A 23 -3.59 -29.98 12.28
CA GLU A 23 -4.20 -28.74 11.86
C GLU A 23 -3.11 -27.96 11.13
N ALA A 24 -3.36 -27.69 9.83
CA ALA A 24 -2.46 -26.83 9.07
C ALA A 24 -2.40 -25.50 9.81
N GLN A 25 -1.20 -25.10 10.22
CA GLN A 25 -0.99 -23.84 10.91
C GLN A 25 -1.55 -22.73 10.03
N GLU A 26 -2.44 -21.92 10.58
CA GLU A 26 -3.04 -20.82 9.87
C GLU A 26 -1.99 -19.76 9.57
N ALA A 27 -2.00 -19.18 8.36
CA ALA A 27 -1.04 -18.16 7.96
C ALA A 27 -1.77 -16.95 7.40
N VAL A 28 -1.40 -15.75 7.87
CA VAL A 28 -1.81 -14.50 7.25
C VAL A 28 -0.75 -14.02 6.25
N ARG A 29 -1.18 -13.76 5.01
CA ARG A 29 -0.33 -13.29 3.92
C ARG A 29 -0.50 -11.78 3.78
N ILE A 30 0.56 -11.02 4.06
CA ILE A 30 0.55 -9.56 4.02
C ILE A 30 1.30 -9.07 2.80
N GLY A 31 0.58 -8.39 1.91
CA GLY A 31 1.18 -7.70 0.78
C GLY A 31 1.59 -6.27 1.16
N TYR A 32 2.76 -5.82 0.71
CA TYR A 32 3.25 -4.49 1.00
C TYR A 32 4.07 -3.90 -0.15
N GLN A 33 4.20 -2.58 -0.18
CA GLN A 33 5.09 -1.87 -1.10
C GLN A 33 6.41 -1.58 -0.38
N LYS A 34 7.50 -1.46 -1.13
CA LYS A 34 8.81 -1.05 -0.56
C LYS A 34 8.72 0.24 0.27
N SER A 35 7.82 1.16 -0.10
CA SER A 35 7.56 2.42 0.62
C SER A 35 6.58 2.30 1.79
N SER A 36 6.05 1.12 2.09
CA SER A 36 5.14 0.89 3.23
C SER A 36 5.92 0.92 4.53
N THR A 37 5.86 2.05 5.24
CA THR A 37 6.70 2.30 6.42
C THR A 37 6.33 1.42 7.61
N LEU A 38 5.06 1.48 8.06
CA LEU A 38 4.64 0.82 9.29
C LEU A 38 4.74 -0.71 9.19
N ILE A 39 4.28 -1.27 8.09
CA ILE A 39 4.37 -2.71 7.82
C ILE A 39 5.83 -3.18 7.72
N THR A 40 6.69 -2.40 7.09
CA THR A 40 8.13 -2.72 7.01
C THR A 40 8.79 -2.75 8.38
N LEU A 41 8.39 -1.84 9.28
CA LEU A 41 8.85 -1.85 10.67
C LEU A 41 8.34 -3.08 11.42
N LEU A 42 7.04 -3.40 11.34
CA LEU A 42 6.47 -4.59 11.97
C LEU A 42 7.19 -5.87 11.53
N LYS A 43 7.41 -6.02 10.21
CA LYS A 43 8.18 -7.12 9.61
C LYS A 43 9.59 -7.19 10.17
N THR A 44 10.32 -6.07 10.14
CA THR A 44 11.74 -6.05 10.52
C THR A 44 11.94 -6.31 12.01
N GLN A 45 11.01 -5.84 12.84
CA GLN A 45 11.04 -6.02 14.29
C GLN A 45 10.43 -7.35 14.74
N GLY A 46 9.72 -8.06 13.86
CA GLY A 46 9.02 -9.30 14.18
C GLY A 46 7.91 -9.13 15.22
N THR A 47 7.35 -7.92 15.30
CA THR A 47 6.34 -7.59 16.33
C THR A 47 4.98 -8.20 16.03
N LEU A 48 4.61 -8.26 14.75
CA LEU A 48 3.36 -8.85 14.32
C LEU A 48 3.38 -10.39 14.48
N GLU A 49 4.48 -11.03 14.09
CA GLU A 49 4.67 -12.47 14.28
C GLU A 49 4.58 -12.85 15.76
N LYS A 50 5.19 -12.04 16.64
CA LYS A 50 5.10 -12.25 18.09
C LYS A 50 3.67 -12.09 18.62
N ALA A 51 2.93 -11.10 18.10
CA ALA A 51 1.57 -10.83 18.54
C ALA A 51 0.60 -11.96 18.12
N LEU A 52 0.75 -12.50 16.91
CA LEU A 52 -0.12 -13.56 16.37
C LEU A 52 0.30 -14.97 16.77
N LYS A 53 1.49 -15.14 17.34
CA LYS A 53 1.99 -16.46 17.76
C LYS A 53 1.13 -17.11 18.84
N ALA A 54 0.50 -16.32 19.72
CA ALA A 54 -0.38 -16.83 20.77
C ALA A 54 -1.60 -17.52 20.19
N ASP A 55 -2.06 -17.09 19.02
CA ASP A 55 -3.20 -17.63 18.29
C ASP A 55 -2.78 -18.69 17.26
N ASN A 56 -1.50 -19.14 17.29
CA ASN A 56 -0.90 -20.11 16.36
C ASN A 56 -1.01 -19.69 14.89
N ILE A 57 -0.92 -18.38 14.61
CA ILE A 57 -1.00 -17.81 13.25
C ILE A 57 0.39 -17.38 12.80
N ASP A 58 0.84 -17.92 11.67
CA ASP A 58 2.08 -17.49 11.01
C ASP A 58 1.85 -16.24 10.15
N VAL A 59 2.91 -15.45 9.95
CA VAL A 59 2.87 -14.27 9.07
C VAL A 59 3.81 -14.48 7.90
N SER A 60 3.31 -14.24 6.68
CA SER A 60 4.13 -14.19 5.48
C SER A 60 4.04 -12.85 4.79
N TRP A 61 5.15 -12.40 4.18
CA TRP A 61 5.31 -11.06 3.64
C TRP A 61 5.58 -11.10 2.14
N HIS A 62 4.82 -10.33 1.37
CA HIS A 62 4.88 -10.30 -0.09
C HIS A 62 5.08 -8.87 -0.58
N GLU A 63 6.22 -8.59 -1.25
CA GLU A 63 6.55 -7.24 -1.73
C GLU A 63 6.01 -7.02 -3.15
N PHE A 64 5.45 -5.83 -3.37
CA PHE A 64 4.91 -5.38 -4.65
C PHE A 64 5.54 -4.04 -5.07
N PRO A 65 5.66 -3.76 -6.37
CA PRO A 65 6.27 -2.53 -6.87
C PRO A 65 5.39 -1.29 -6.63
N SER A 66 4.07 -1.46 -6.50
CA SER A 66 3.11 -0.37 -6.27
C SER A 66 1.78 -0.91 -5.74
N GLY A 67 0.86 -0.01 -5.36
CA GLY A 67 -0.43 -0.38 -4.77
C GLY A 67 -1.38 -1.12 -5.72
N LEU A 68 -1.38 -0.80 -7.03
CA LEU A 68 -2.30 -1.45 -7.96
C LEU A 68 -2.07 -2.97 -8.06
N PRO A 69 -0.87 -3.48 -8.38
CA PRO A 69 -0.62 -4.92 -8.38
C PRO A 69 -0.80 -5.57 -7.00
N LEU A 70 -0.61 -4.83 -5.90
CA LEU A 70 -0.92 -5.32 -4.57
C LEU A 70 -2.41 -5.58 -4.39
N LEU A 71 -3.29 -4.64 -4.76
CA LEU A 71 -4.75 -4.85 -4.66
C LEU A 71 -5.29 -5.85 -5.70
N GLU A 72 -4.64 -6.00 -6.85
CA GLU A 72 -4.92 -7.10 -7.78
C GLU A 72 -4.63 -8.46 -7.13
N ALA A 73 -3.49 -8.60 -6.44
CA ALA A 73 -3.16 -9.82 -5.69
C ALA A 73 -4.12 -10.08 -4.53
N LEU A 74 -4.56 -9.04 -3.82
CA LEU A 74 -5.59 -9.13 -2.79
C LEU A 74 -6.92 -9.61 -3.36
N ASN A 75 -7.35 -9.05 -4.48
CA ASN A 75 -8.62 -9.39 -5.13
C ASN A 75 -8.71 -10.86 -5.58
N VAL A 76 -7.58 -11.44 -6.01
CA VAL A 76 -7.53 -12.86 -6.41
C VAL A 76 -7.14 -13.81 -5.26
N GLY A 77 -7.02 -13.29 -4.04
CA GLY A 77 -6.73 -14.10 -2.84
C GLY A 77 -5.29 -14.58 -2.73
N ASN A 78 -4.33 -13.94 -3.40
CA ASN A 78 -2.89 -14.26 -3.24
C ASN A 78 -2.29 -13.64 -1.98
N VAL A 79 -2.89 -12.59 -1.45
CA VAL A 79 -2.62 -12.01 -0.13
C VAL A 79 -3.93 -11.78 0.61
N ASP A 80 -3.89 -11.74 1.94
CA ASP A 80 -5.06 -11.60 2.81
C ASP A 80 -5.25 -10.16 3.28
N ILE A 81 -4.14 -9.47 3.50
CA ILE A 81 -4.10 -8.08 3.96
C ILE A 81 -3.18 -7.26 3.06
N SER A 82 -3.67 -6.12 2.61
CA SER A 82 -2.88 -5.08 1.96
C SER A 82 -2.36 -4.10 3.00
N ALA A 83 -1.04 -3.88 3.01
CA ALA A 83 -0.44 -2.71 3.63
C ALA A 83 -1.00 -1.41 3.03
N ASP A 84 -0.54 -0.30 3.56
CA ASP A 84 -0.97 1.02 3.16
C ASP A 84 -0.84 1.27 1.64
N VAL A 85 -1.96 1.49 0.99
CA VAL A 85 -2.04 1.97 -0.39
C VAL A 85 -2.62 3.39 -0.42
N ALA A 86 -2.24 4.17 -1.43
CA ALA A 86 -2.80 5.51 -1.61
C ALA A 86 -4.31 5.46 -1.90
N ASP A 87 -4.99 6.52 -1.55
CA ASP A 87 -6.44 6.71 -1.66
C ASP A 87 -7.05 6.46 -3.07
N THR A 88 -6.26 6.58 -4.12
CA THR A 88 -6.67 6.27 -5.49
C THR A 88 -6.78 4.78 -5.78
N VAL A 89 -5.90 3.95 -5.17
CA VAL A 89 -5.79 2.53 -5.56
C VAL A 89 -7.07 1.74 -5.31
N PRO A 90 -7.77 1.91 -4.18
CA PRO A 90 -9.05 1.24 -3.95
C PRO A 90 -10.13 1.58 -4.96
N ILE A 91 -10.14 2.79 -5.53
CA ILE A 91 -11.08 3.20 -6.58
C ILE A 91 -10.91 2.34 -7.84
N PHE A 92 -9.67 2.09 -8.24
CA PHE A 92 -9.39 1.20 -9.38
C PHE A 92 -9.78 -0.25 -9.09
N ALA A 93 -9.55 -0.72 -7.87
CA ALA A 93 -9.97 -2.05 -7.44
C ALA A 93 -11.52 -2.19 -7.44
N GLN A 94 -12.25 -1.18 -6.96
CA GLN A 94 -13.71 -1.13 -7.03
C GLN A 94 -14.22 -1.09 -8.48
N ALA A 95 -13.58 -0.33 -9.38
CA ALA A 95 -13.90 -0.33 -10.79
C ALA A 95 -13.74 -1.72 -11.42
N ALA A 96 -12.80 -2.53 -10.90
CA ALA A 96 -12.60 -3.94 -11.25
C ALA A 96 -13.49 -4.91 -10.43
N GLN A 97 -14.47 -4.40 -9.67
CA GLN A 97 -15.43 -5.16 -8.87
C GLN A 97 -14.80 -5.98 -7.73
N ALA A 98 -13.64 -5.56 -7.22
CA ALA A 98 -13.02 -6.17 -6.05
C ALA A 98 -13.91 -5.98 -4.81
N LYS A 99 -14.07 -7.05 -4.01
CA LYS A 99 -14.81 -7.02 -2.74
C LYS A 99 -13.82 -6.74 -1.61
N LEU A 100 -13.69 -5.46 -1.27
CA LEU A 100 -12.72 -4.97 -0.30
C LEU A 100 -13.39 -4.47 0.97
N THR A 101 -12.72 -4.67 2.09
CA THR A 101 -13.03 -4.06 3.38
C THR A 101 -11.90 -3.15 3.79
N TYR A 102 -12.20 -1.89 4.09
CA TYR A 102 -11.26 -0.95 4.68
C TYR A 102 -11.18 -1.19 6.18
N PHE A 103 -10.02 -1.49 6.72
CA PHE A 103 -9.90 -1.75 8.16
C PHE A 103 -9.07 -0.71 8.92
N ALA A 104 -8.21 0.06 8.23
CA ALA A 104 -7.49 1.18 8.82
C ALA A 104 -7.15 2.24 7.76
N GLN A 105 -6.90 3.45 8.20
CA GLN A 105 -6.37 4.54 7.39
C GLN A 105 -5.28 5.30 8.15
N GLU A 106 -4.39 5.97 7.41
CA GLU A 106 -3.55 7.03 7.96
C GLU A 106 -4.17 8.39 7.69
N ALA A 107 -4.08 9.29 8.66
CA ALA A 107 -4.52 10.68 8.48
C ALA A 107 -3.82 11.34 7.28
N PRO A 108 -4.39 12.40 6.68
CA PRO A 108 -3.85 13.07 5.51
C PRO A 108 -2.36 13.43 5.60
N SER A 109 -1.65 13.27 4.50
CA SER A 109 -0.21 13.56 4.38
C SER A 109 0.09 14.25 3.03
N PRO A 110 -0.52 15.43 2.73
CA PRO A 110 -0.45 16.04 1.40
C PRO A 110 0.98 16.36 0.95
N SER A 111 1.87 16.72 1.87
CA SER A 111 3.29 17.01 1.57
C SER A 111 4.14 15.77 1.26
N ALA A 112 3.61 14.56 1.47
CA ALA A 112 4.32 13.31 1.20
C ALA A 112 4.33 12.94 -0.30
N GLN A 113 3.85 13.80 -1.17
CA GLN A 113 3.87 13.65 -2.63
C GLN A 113 4.05 15.00 -3.31
N ALA A 114 4.70 15.00 -4.47
CA ALA A 114 4.90 16.23 -5.23
C ALA A 114 5.13 15.99 -6.73
N ILE A 115 4.92 17.04 -7.51
CA ILE A 115 5.37 17.18 -8.88
C ILE A 115 6.74 17.87 -8.82
N VAL A 116 7.77 17.20 -9.28
CA VAL A 116 9.13 17.74 -9.31
C VAL A 116 9.62 17.94 -10.73
N VAL A 117 10.39 19.00 -10.92
CA VAL A 117 11.11 19.31 -12.16
C VAL A 117 12.58 19.51 -11.83
N ARG A 118 13.46 19.41 -12.82
CA ARG A 118 14.87 19.78 -12.64
C ARG A 118 14.99 21.28 -12.36
N LYS A 119 15.99 21.69 -11.60
CA LYS A 119 16.17 23.08 -11.18
C LYS A 119 16.31 24.04 -12.36
N ASP A 120 16.94 23.60 -13.44
CA ASP A 120 17.16 24.32 -14.69
C ASP A 120 16.02 24.16 -15.70
N SER A 121 14.95 23.45 -15.36
CA SER A 121 13.79 23.27 -16.23
C SER A 121 13.11 24.60 -16.55
N PRO A 122 12.67 24.82 -17.81
CA PRO A 122 11.88 25.97 -18.20
C PRO A 122 10.45 25.96 -17.62
N ILE A 123 9.99 24.83 -17.08
CA ILE A 123 8.67 24.71 -16.46
C ILE A 123 8.69 25.44 -15.12
N GLN A 124 8.04 26.58 -15.02
CA GLN A 124 8.02 27.43 -13.82
C GLN A 124 6.69 27.33 -13.04
N GLN A 125 5.61 27.01 -13.70
CA GLN A 125 4.25 26.93 -13.16
C GLN A 125 3.49 25.74 -13.74
N LEU A 126 2.34 25.38 -13.15
CA LEU A 126 1.56 24.22 -13.56
C LEU A 126 1.07 24.32 -15.02
N ALA A 127 0.78 25.53 -15.52
CA ALA A 127 0.35 25.74 -16.91
C ALA A 127 1.43 25.35 -17.94
N ASP A 128 2.71 25.40 -17.54
CA ASP A 128 3.84 25.04 -18.42
C ASP A 128 3.96 23.52 -18.65
N LEU A 129 3.14 22.72 -17.92
CA LEU A 129 3.06 21.26 -18.12
C LEU A 129 2.37 20.88 -19.43
N LYS A 130 1.70 21.82 -20.11
CA LYS A 130 1.05 21.55 -21.40
C LYS A 130 2.05 21.03 -22.43
N GLY A 131 1.72 19.89 -23.05
CA GLY A 131 2.56 19.21 -24.04
C GLY A 131 3.83 18.57 -23.47
N LYS A 132 3.98 18.49 -22.13
CA LYS A 132 5.15 17.91 -21.49
C LYS A 132 4.99 16.43 -21.23
N LYS A 133 6.12 15.72 -21.24
CA LYS A 133 6.20 14.31 -20.89
C LYS A 133 6.43 14.15 -19.40
N ILE A 134 5.48 13.53 -18.71
CA ILE A 134 5.44 13.47 -17.24
C ILE A 134 5.45 12.04 -16.77
N ALA A 135 6.47 11.64 -15.99
CA ALA A 135 6.48 10.34 -15.34
C ALA A 135 5.51 10.33 -14.17
N VAL A 136 4.64 9.32 -14.16
CA VAL A 136 3.65 9.10 -13.09
C VAL A 136 3.37 7.60 -12.95
N THR A 137 3.14 7.13 -11.73
CA THR A 137 2.72 5.74 -11.52
C THR A 137 1.20 5.65 -11.66
N LYS A 138 0.74 4.76 -12.56
CA LYS A 138 -0.70 4.55 -12.83
C LYS A 138 -1.45 4.18 -11.56
N ALA A 139 -2.61 4.79 -11.34
CA ALA A 139 -3.50 4.56 -10.19
C ALA A 139 -2.89 4.90 -8.81
N ALA A 140 -1.68 5.43 -8.72
CA ALA A 140 -1.12 5.91 -7.46
C ALA A 140 -1.71 7.26 -7.02
N GLY A 141 -1.57 7.65 -5.75
CA GLY A 141 -2.01 8.96 -5.25
C GLY A 141 -1.43 10.13 -6.04
N THR A 142 -0.19 9.99 -6.50
CA THR A 142 0.48 10.95 -7.39
C THR A 142 -0.21 11.11 -8.75
N HIS A 143 -0.92 10.10 -9.22
CA HIS A 143 -1.73 10.23 -10.44
C HIS A 143 -2.92 11.17 -10.21
N TYR A 144 -3.57 11.10 -9.06
CA TYR A 144 -4.62 12.05 -8.68
C TYR A 144 -4.05 13.46 -8.45
N LEU A 145 -2.91 13.58 -7.77
CA LEU A 145 -2.23 14.86 -7.62
C LEU A 145 -1.98 15.53 -8.99
N LEU A 146 -1.51 14.78 -9.98
CA LEU A 146 -1.29 15.29 -11.33
C LEU A 146 -2.59 15.78 -11.97
N ILE A 147 -3.67 14.99 -11.91
CA ILE A 147 -4.98 15.39 -12.44
C ILE A 147 -5.49 16.67 -11.76
N ALA A 148 -5.41 16.74 -10.43
CA ALA A 148 -5.84 17.90 -9.67
C ALA A 148 -5.00 19.16 -9.97
N ALA A 149 -3.69 19.00 -10.12
CA ALA A 149 -2.78 20.08 -10.47
C ALA A 149 -3.04 20.63 -11.89
N LEU A 150 -3.26 19.73 -12.86
CA LEU A 150 -3.62 20.12 -14.23
C LEU A 150 -4.96 20.86 -14.25
N ALA A 151 -5.97 20.35 -13.56
CA ALA A 151 -7.28 21.00 -13.47
C ALA A 151 -7.19 22.39 -12.84
N LYS A 152 -6.35 22.58 -11.81
CA LYS A 152 -6.08 23.89 -11.21
C LYS A 152 -5.46 24.87 -12.20
N ALA A 153 -4.65 24.37 -13.15
CA ALA A 153 -4.04 25.17 -14.21
C ALA A 153 -4.95 25.35 -15.44
N GLY A 154 -6.18 24.86 -15.42
CA GLY A 154 -7.10 24.90 -16.57
C GLY A 154 -6.71 23.91 -17.69
N LEU A 155 -5.92 22.89 -17.39
CA LEU A 155 -5.47 21.86 -18.32
C LEU A 155 -6.28 20.57 -18.12
N ALA A 156 -6.50 19.85 -19.22
CA ALA A 156 -6.99 18.48 -19.18
C ALA A 156 -5.83 17.48 -19.08
N PHE A 157 -6.11 16.25 -18.63
CA PHE A 157 -5.10 15.19 -18.61
C PHE A 157 -4.57 14.85 -20.02
N SER A 158 -5.40 15.03 -21.05
CA SER A 158 -5.02 14.87 -22.45
C SER A 158 -4.08 15.97 -22.99
N ASP A 159 -3.87 17.05 -22.24
CA ASP A 159 -2.94 18.14 -22.64
C ASP A 159 -1.47 17.79 -22.34
N ILE A 160 -1.19 16.64 -21.72
CA ILE A 160 0.16 16.18 -21.41
C ILE A 160 0.46 14.81 -22.04
N GLU A 161 1.73 14.39 -22.05
CA GLU A 161 2.15 13.04 -22.41
C GLU A 161 2.48 12.25 -21.13
N PRO A 162 1.59 11.42 -20.58
CA PRO A 162 1.87 10.65 -19.38
C PRO A 162 2.77 9.46 -19.70
N ALA A 163 3.90 9.34 -19.01
CA ALA A 163 4.75 8.15 -19.00
C ALA A 163 4.44 7.33 -17.75
N TYR A 164 3.70 6.22 -17.93
CA TYR A 164 3.34 5.34 -16.83
C TYR A 164 4.50 4.45 -16.44
N LEU A 165 5.16 4.80 -15.35
CA LEU A 165 6.38 4.16 -14.88
C LEU A 165 6.26 3.76 -13.41
N SER A 166 6.98 2.69 -13.02
CA SER A 166 7.21 2.40 -11.61
C SER A 166 8.01 3.52 -10.95
N PRO A 167 8.04 3.64 -9.60
CA PRO A 167 8.85 4.67 -8.96
C PRO A 167 10.33 4.62 -9.35
N ALA A 168 10.91 3.42 -9.46
CA ALA A 168 12.31 3.23 -9.83
C ALA A 168 12.57 3.66 -11.29
N ASP A 169 11.71 3.22 -12.23
CA ASP A 169 11.83 3.59 -13.63
C ASP A 169 11.55 5.09 -13.86
N GLY A 170 10.57 5.64 -13.12
CA GLY A 170 10.26 7.08 -13.13
C GLY A 170 11.44 7.92 -12.68
N ARG A 171 12.13 7.46 -11.62
CA ARG A 171 13.36 8.07 -11.17
C ARG A 171 14.44 8.01 -12.25
N ALA A 172 14.71 6.85 -12.80
CA ALA A 172 15.72 6.68 -13.85
C ALA A 172 15.41 7.52 -15.09
N ALA A 173 14.14 7.59 -15.52
CA ALA A 173 13.72 8.43 -16.63
C ALA A 173 13.93 9.93 -16.34
N PHE A 174 13.63 10.37 -15.12
CA PHE A 174 13.81 11.76 -14.69
C PHE A 174 15.29 12.14 -14.63
N GLU A 175 16.15 11.32 -14.04
CA GLU A 175 17.61 11.51 -13.97
C GLU A 175 18.26 11.61 -15.34
N ASN A 176 17.80 10.81 -16.30
CA ASN A 176 18.34 10.75 -17.66
C ASN A 176 17.64 11.70 -18.66
N ASN A 177 16.88 12.68 -18.19
CA ASN A 177 16.18 13.65 -19.04
C ASN A 177 15.23 13.04 -20.08
N LYS A 178 14.63 11.89 -19.76
CA LYS A 178 13.65 11.20 -20.62
C LYS A 178 12.22 11.66 -20.40
N VAL A 179 12.00 12.41 -19.32
CA VAL A 179 10.75 13.05 -18.95
C VAL A 179 11.04 14.47 -18.45
N ASP A 180 10.08 15.38 -18.62
CA ASP A 180 10.19 16.79 -18.23
C ASP A 180 9.90 17.01 -16.75
N ALA A 181 8.98 16.21 -16.20
CA ALA A 181 8.59 16.22 -14.79
C ALA A 181 8.38 14.80 -14.27
N TRP A 182 8.44 14.65 -12.96
CA TRP A 182 8.14 13.40 -12.28
C TRP A 182 7.19 13.66 -11.11
N VAL A 183 6.11 12.89 -11.02
CA VAL A 183 5.19 12.94 -9.90
C VAL A 183 5.44 11.74 -9.01
N THR A 184 5.89 12.00 -7.79
CA THR A 184 6.40 10.96 -6.90
C THR A 184 6.01 11.22 -5.44
N TRP A 185 6.30 10.25 -4.57
CA TRP A 185 5.98 10.26 -3.15
C TRP A 185 7.17 9.84 -2.29
N GLU A 186 7.03 9.96 -0.97
CA GLU A 186 8.08 9.55 -0.02
C GLU A 186 8.30 8.03 0.01
N PRO A 187 9.53 7.56 0.13
CA PRO A 187 10.80 8.31 0.33
C PRO A 187 11.47 8.78 -0.98
N PHE A 188 10.90 8.43 -2.14
CA PHE A 188 11.49 8.78 -3.45
C PHE A 188 11.59 10.29 -3.65
N LEU A 189 10.61 11.05 -3.16
CA LEU A 189 10.57 12.50 -3.25
C LEU A 189 11.77 13.13 -2.54
N THR A 190 11.93 12.90 -1.25
CA THR A 190 13.05 13.44 -0.47
C THR A 190 14.38 12.93 -0.99
N SER A 191 14.46 11.66 -1.40
CA SER A 191 15.67 11.08 -1.97
C SER A 191 16.12 11.82 -3.24
N VAL A 192 15.22 12.08 -4.19
CA VAL A 192 15.59 12.80 -5.42
C VAL A 192 15.94 14.26 -5.15
N GLN A 193 15.23 14.93 -4.25
CA GLN A 193 15.50 16.31 -3.87
C GLN A 193 16.87 16.52 -3.22
N ARG A 194 17.36 15.53 -2.48
CA ARG A 194 18.68 15.56 -1.84
C ARG A 194 19.83 15.18 -2.76
N GLN A 195 19.56 14.35 -3.76
CA GLN A 195 20.60 13.81 -4.63
C GLN A 195 20.72 14.55 -5.97
N LEU A 196 19.68 15.27 -6.38
CA LEU A 196 19.66 16.01 -7.63
C LEU A 196 19.18 17.45 -7.43
N PRO A 197 19.68 18.40 -8.23
CA PRO A 197 19.14 19.76 -8.29
C PRO A 197 17.71 19.73 -8.84
N THR A 198 16.72 19.76 -7.96
CA THR A 198 15.31 19.74 -8.31
C THR A 198 14.58 20.95 -7.74
N ARG A 199 13.36 21.16 -8.22
CA ARG A 199 12.41 22.12 -7.71
C ARG A 199 11.03 21.47 -7.64
N THR A 200 10.34 21.65 -6.52
CA THR A 200 8.93 21.27 -6.39
C THR A 200 8.08 22.29 -7.14
N LEU A 201 7.28 21.81 -8.09
CA LEU A 201 6.32 22.62 -8.83
C LEU A 201 5.00 22.74 -8.05
N ALA A 202 4.54 21.66 -7.46
CA ALA A 202 3.42 21.59 -6.53
C ALA A 202 3.52 20.33 -5.67
N ASP A 203 2.96 20.39 -4.47
CA ASP A 203 2.69 19.24 -3.61
C ASP A 203 1.18 19.00 -3.48
N GLY A 204 0.76 18.13 -2.56
CA GLY A 204 -0.64 17.83 -2.32
C GLY A 204 -1.42 18.92 -1.57
N ALA A 205 -0.77 19.96 -1.04
CA ALA A 205 -1.44 20.97 -0.25
C ALA A 205 -2.51 21.72 -1.08
N GLY A 206 -3.77 21.64 -0.64
CA GLY A 206 -4.90 22.20 -1.35
C GLY A 206 -5.27 21.52 -2.67
N LEU A 207 -4.65 20.36 -2.99
CA LEU A 207 -4.90 19.59 -4.21
C LEU A 207 -5.34 18.14 -3.93
N ALA A 208 -4.62 17.43 -3.07
CA ALA A 208 -4.83 16.02 -2.79
C ALA A 208 -4.44 15.72 -1.35
N SER A 209 -5.35 15.20 -0.54
CA SER A 209 -5.13 14.92 0.89
C SER A 209 -4.12 13.80 1.12
N TYR A 210 -3.97 12.90 0.16
CA TYR A 210 -3.06 11.76 0.21
C TYR A 210 -3.25 10.92 1.46
N LYS A 211 -4.46 10.43 1.66
CA LYS A 211 -4.74 9.39 2.65
C LYS A 211 -4.17 8.06 2.21
N ARG A 212 -3.91 7.20 3.16
CA ARG A 212 -3.48 5.83 2.89
C ARG A 212 -4.39 4.87 3.63
N TYR A 213 -4.75 3.79 2.96
CA TYR A 213 -5.69 2.80 3.47
C TYR A 213 -5.06 1.43 3.57
N TYR A 214 -5.41 0.72 4.62
CA TYR A 214 -5.13 -0.70 4.82
C TYR A 214 -6.40 -1.47 4.51
N LEU A 215 -6.29 -2.48 3.66
CA LEU A 215 -7.44 -3.19 3.13
C LEU A 215 -7.27 -4.71 3.27
N THR A 216 -8.40 -5.38 3.25
CA THR A 216 -8.49 -6.84 3.20
C THR A 216 -9.65 -7.25 2.28
N GLY A 217 -9.69 -8.50 1.86
CA GLY A 217 -10.87 -9.04 1.19
C GLY A 217 -12.05 -9.15 2.16
N THR A 218 -13.26 -8.79 1.70
CA THR A 218 -14.46 -8.89 2.55
C THR A 218 -14.70 -10.29 3.15
N PRO A 219 -14.45 -11.41 2.44
CA PRO A 219 -14.54 -12.74 3.05
C PRO A 219 -13.54 -12.94 4.19
N TYR A 220 -12.30 -12.46 4.03
CA TYR A 220 -11.26 -12.56 5.06
C TYR A 220 -11.63 -11.72 6.30
N ALA A 221 -12.11 -10.50 6.10
CA ALA A 221 -12.54 -9.63 7.20
C ALA A 221 -13.63 -10.26 8.07
N LYS A 222 -14.55 -11.01 7.45
CA LYS A 222 -15.63 -11.72 8.15
C LYS A 222 -15.16 -12.96 8.87
N ALA A 223 -14.18 -13.67 8.32
CA ALA A 223 -13.66 -14.91 8.89
C ALA A 223 -12.63 -14.68 10.00
N HIS A 224 -11.86 -13.60 9.93
CA HIS A 224 -10.68 -13.33 10.80
C HIS A 224 -10.70 -11.91 11.41
N PRO A 225 -11.79 -11.47 12.06
CA PRO A 225 -11.86 -10.13 12.66
C PRO A 225 -10.83 -9.93 13.79
N GLU A 226 -10.47 -11.00 14.49
CA GLU A 226 -9.45 -11.02 15.55
C GLU A 226 -8.04 -10.71 14.98
N VAL A 227 -7.70 -11.26 13.81
CA VAL A 227 -6.43 -10.97 13.14
C VAL A 227 -6.37 -9.50 12.76
N LEU A 228 -7.44 -8.95 12.19
CA LEU A 228 -7.50 -7.53 11.82
C LEU A 228 -7.33 -6.63 13.04
N LYS A 229 -7.90 -7.01 14.19
CA LYS A 229 -7.72 -6.27 15.44
C LYS A 229 -6.26 -6.24 15.88
N VAL A 230 -5.58 -7.37 15.87
CA VAL A 230 -4.15 -7.45 16.22
C VAL A 230 -3.32 -6.60 15.25
N VAL A 231 -3.56 -6.73 13.94
CA VAL A 231 -2.84 -5.95 12.92
C VAL A 231 -3.07 -4.45 13.12
N TYR A 232 -4.31 -4.03 13.34
CA TYR A 232 -4.68 -2.63 13.59
C TYR A 232 -3.93 -2.07 14.81
N GLU A 233 -3.96 -2.77 15.95
CA GLU A 233 -3.26 -2.36 17.18
C GLU A 233 -1.73 -2.27 16.97
N GLN A 234 -1.13 -3.19 16.21
CA GLN A 234 0.29 -3.13 15.90
C GLN A 234 0.63 -1.96 14.98
N LEU A 235 -0.23 -1.63 14.03
CA LEU A 235 -0.07 -0.46 13.16
C LEU A 235 -0.13 0.85 13.96
N GLU A 236 -1.07 0.99 14.91
CA GLU A 236 -1.14 2.16 15.78
C GLU A 236 0.15 2.34 16.59
N LYS A 237 0.63 1.24 17.23
CA LYS A 237 1.88 1.24 18.00
C LYS A 237 3.09 1.62 17.12
N ALA A 238 3.18 1.06 15.91
CA ALA A 238 4.24 1.37 14.97
C ALA A 238 4.20 2.85 14.54
N GLY A 239 3.00 3.39 14.25
CA GLY A 239 2.82 4.79 13.90
C GLY A 239 3.28 5.75 15.00
N GLN A 240 2.90 5.47 16.24
CA GLN A 240 3.35 6.23 17.41
C GLN A 240 4.87 6.12 17.59
N TRP A 241 5.44 4.92 17.43
CA TRP A 241 6.87 4.68 17.57
C TRP A 241 7.69 5.46 16.55
N VAL A 242 7.30 5.49 15.27
CA VAL A 242 7.98 6.29 14.24
C VAL A 242 8.03 7.77 14.61
N LYS A 243 6.95 8.31 15.16
CA LYS A 243 6.87 9.73 15.54
C LYS A 243 7.69 10.07 16.78
N THR A 244 7.82 9.13 17.69
CA THR A 244 8.57 9.34 18.94
C THR A 244 10.04 8.91 18.84
N HIS A 245 10.40 8.08 17.85
CA HIS A 245 11.76 7.57 17.63
C HIS A 245 12.20 7.73 16.17
N PRO A 246 12.19 8.96 15.62
CA PRO A 246 12.40 9.18 14.18
C PRO A 246 13.77 8.69 13.70
N GLN A 247 14.82 8.88 14.50
CA GLN A 247 16.18 8.42 14.15
C GLN A 247 16.30 6.91 14.12
N ASP A 248 15.69 6.21 15.08
CA ASP A 248 15.76 4.75 15.13
C ASP A 248 14.92 4.14 14.00
N ALA A 249 13.77 4.74 13.69
CA ALA A 249 12.99 4.37 12.51
C ALA A 249 13.81 4.57 11.22
N ALA A 250 14.54 5.67 11.11
CA ALA A 250 15.38 5.97 9.95
C ALA A 250 16.55 4.97 9.82
N LYS A 251 17.19 4.58 10.91
CA LYS A 251 18.26 3.55 10.91
C LYS A 251 17.74 2.19 10.41
N VAL A 252 16.50 1.82 10.76
CA VAL A 252 15.88 0.57 10.30
C VAL A 252 15.50 0.65 8.82
N LEU A 253 14.87 1.74 8.41
CA LEU A 253 14.30 1.89 7.06
C LEU A 253 15.33 2.22 5.99
N GLY A 254 16.36 2.99 6.32
CA GLY A 254 17.35 3.47 5.36
C GLY A 254 17.99 2.38 4.51
N PRO A 255 18.54 1.30 5.10
CA PRO A 255 19.08 0.17 4.36
C PRO A 255 18.07 -0.49 3.42
N LEU A 256 16.79 -0.57 3.82
CA LEU A 256 15.71 -1.19 3.06
C LEU A 256 15.22 -0.31 1.91
N TRP A 257 15.38 1.00 2.01
CA TRP A 257 14.96 1.98 1.00
C TRP A 257 16.07 2.37 0.01
N GLY A 258 17.03 1.47 -0.20
CA GLY A 258 18.13 1.67 -1.14
C GLY A 258 19.33 2.37 -0.51
N ASN A 259 19.62 2.07 0.75
CA ASN A 259 20.73 2.65 1.53
C ASN A 259 20.64 4.18 1.67
N LEU A 260 19.43 4.69 1.91
CA LEU A 260 19.25 6.10 2.23
C LEU A 260 19.88 6.42 3.59
N ASP A 261 20.53 7.58 3.69
CA ASP A 261 21.06 8.06 4.96
C ASP A 261 19.93 8.44 5.93
N VAL A 262 20.26 8.42 7.24
CA VAL A 262 19.31 8.66 8.33
C VAL A 262 18.58 10.00 8.14
N ALA A 263 19.30 11.07 7.81
CA ALA A 263 18.69 12.40 7.66
C ALA A 263 17.69 12.46 6.49
N THR A 264 17.96 11.73 5.41
CA THR A 264 17.02 11.61 4.27
C THR A 264 15.75 10.88 4.69
N VAL A 265 15.87 9.78 5.44
CA VAL A 265 14.71 9.00 5.89
C VAL A 265 13.90 9.77 6.93
N GLU A 266 14.55 10.46 7.88
CA GLU A 266 13.86 11.32 8.85
C GLU A 266 13.05 12.41 8.14
N ALA A 267 13.64 13.09 7.16
CA ALA A 267 12.96 14.11 6.38
C ALA A 267 11.75 13.54 5.60
N ALA A 268 11.90 12.38 4.97
CA ALA A 268 10.81 11.69 4.30
C ALA A 268 9.68 11.32 5.28
N ASN A 269 10.02 10.76 6.43
CA ASN A 269 9.05 10.37 7.47
C ASN A 269 8.35 11.59 8.11
N ALA A 270 8.99 12.76 8.12
CA ALA A 270 8.38 13.98 8.64
C ALA A 270 7.17 14.45 7.80
N HIS A 271 7.14 14.14 6.51
CA HIS A 271 6.04 14.47 5.62
C HIS A 271 4.81 13.55 5.80
N ARG A 272 4.93 12.41 6.50
CA ARG A 272 3.85 11.45 6.74
C ARG A 272 3.25 11.63 8.13
N SER A 273 1.93 11.48 8.24
CA SER A 273 1.23 11.57 9.52
C SER A 273 1.50 10.36 10.41
N TYR A 274 1.49 9.14 9.84
CA TYR A 274 1.53 7.85 10.54
C TYR A 274 0.48 7.71 11.65
N GLN A 275 -0.52 8.57 11.64
CA GLN A 275 -1.64 8.49 12.57
C GLN A 275 -2.65 7.50 12.03
N VAL A 276 -2.57 6.27 12.52
CA VAL A 276 -3.51 5.20 12.19
C VAL A 276 -4.83 5.44 12.92
N GLN A 277 -5.93 5.25 12.21
CA GLN A 277 -7.29 5.43 12.73
C GLN A 277 -8.29 4.55 11.98
N PRO A 278 -9.49 4.28 12.57
CA PRO A 278 -10.54 3.54 11.89
C PRO A 278 -11.00 4.25 10.62
N VAL A 279 -11.66 3.51 9.73
CA VAL A 279 -12.33 4.05 8.55
C VAL A 279 -13.83 4.02 8.77
N THR A 280 -14.51 5.13 8.49
CA THR A 280 -15.98 5.17 8.39
C THR A 280 -16.41 5.51 6.97
N VAL A 281 -17.60 5.06 6.57
CA VAL A 281 -18.14 5.30 5.21
C VAL A 281 -18.25 6.80 4.94
N GLU A 282 -18.60 7.61 5.94
CA GLU A 282 -18.72 9.08 5.83
C GLU A 282 -17.38 9.72 5.44
N GLN A 283 -16.26 9.18 5.96
CA GLN A 283 -14.91 9.68 5.65
C GLN A 283 -14.47 9.38 4.21
N LEU A 284 -15.15 8.47 3.51
CA LEU A 284 -14.89 8.12 2.12
C LEU A 284 -15.50 9.12 1.11
N GLY A 285 -16.18 10.17 1.57
CA GLY A 285 -16.68 11.23 0.68
C GLY A 285 -15.59 11.94 -0.14
N GLU A 286 -14.34 12.01 0.35
CA GLU A 286 -13.20 12.48 -0.46
C GLU A 286 -12.81 11.50 -1.57
N GLN A 287 -12.97 10.20 -1.34
CA GLN A 287 -12.75 9.15 -2.33
C GLN A 287 -13.66 9.33 -3.55
N GLN A 288 -14.88 9.84 -3.37
CA GLN A 288 -15.80 10.12 -4.48
C GLN A 288 -15.23 11.19 -5.41
N LYS A 289 -14.61 12.24 -4.88
CA LYS A 289 -13.96 13.28 -5.70
C LYS A 289 -12.83 12.70 -6.55
N ILE A 290 -12.06 11.75 -5.97
CA ILE A 290 -11.00 11.04 -6.70
C ILE A 290 -11.62 10.20 -7.84
N ALA A 291 -12.63 9.39 -7.54
CA ALA A 291 -13.35 8.57 -8.53
C ALA A 291 -13.89 9.40 -9.68
N ASP A 292 -14.57 10.50 -9.38
CA ASP A 292 -15.14 11.42 -10.36
C ASP A 292 -14.05 12.06 -11.24
N ALA A 293 -12.92 12.46 -10.65
CA ALA A 293 -11.82 13.05 -11.40
C ALA A 293 -11.19 12.06 -12.40
N PHE A 294 -10.97 10.82 -11.98
CA PHE A 294 -10.47 9.77 -12.86
C PHE A 294 -11.47 9.38 -13.94
N PHE A 295 -12.75 9.30 -13.60
CA PHE A 295 -13.81 9.01 -14.58
C PHE A 295 -13.92 10.14 -15.62
N LYS A 296 -13.94 11.40 -15.18
CA LYS A 296 -13.95 12.58 -16.06
C LYS A 296 -12.72 12.64 -16.97
N ALA A 297 -11.56 12.20 -16.49
CA ALA A 297 -10.33 12.12 -17.28
C ALA A 297 -10.31 10.92 -18.26
N GLY A 298 -11.34 10.08 -18.29
CA GLY A 298 -11.41 8.88 -19.13
C GLY A 298 -10.46 7.76 -18.69
N LEU A 299 -10.02 7.79 -17.45
CA LEU A 299 -9.04 6.84 -16.87
C LEU A 299 -9.71 5.70 -16.10
N LEU A 300 -11.00 5.79 -15.82
CA LEU A 300 -11.85 4.70 -15.33
C LEU A 300 -12.86 4.30 -16.40
N PRO A 301 -13.12 2.99 -16.58
CA PRO A 301 -14.06 2.50 -17.59
C PRO A 301 -15.53 2.77 -17.23
N LYS A 302 -15.83 3.01 -15.96
CA LYS A 302 -17.18 3.30 -15.43
C LYS A 302 -17.09 4.18 -14.20
N ALA A 303 -18.18 4.86 -13.88
CA ALA A 303 -18.33 5.58 -12.62
C ALA A 303 -18.26 4.59 -11.43
N VAL A 304 -17.69 5.02 -10.33
CA VAL A 304 -17.57 4.25 -9.08
C VAL A 304 -18.26 5.02 -7.98
N ASP A 305 -19.11 4.35 -7.21
CA ASP A 305 -19.57 4.85 -5.91
C ASP A 305 -18.54 4.46 -4.87
N ALA A 306 -17.77 5.44 -4.43
CA ALA A 306 -16.67 5.20 -3.50
C ALA A 306 -17.14 4.78 -2.09
N GLN A 307 -18.43 4.96 -1.78
CA GLN A 307 -19.02 4.59 -0.49
C GLN A 307 -19.65 3.19 -0.50
N ASP A 308 -19.78 2.57 -1.69
CA ASP A 308 -20.24 1.17 -1.83
C ASP A 308 -19.12 0.18 -1.47
N VAL A 309 -18.72 0.18 -0.21
CA VAL A 309 -17.66 -0.67 0.35
C VAL A 309 -17.97 -1.06 1.79
N ASP A 310 -17.35 -2.16 2.22
CA ASP A 310 -17.36 -2.57 3.61
C ASP A 310 -16.26 -1.83 4.41
N THR A 311 -16.58 -1.47 5.66
CA THR A 311 -15.62 -0.98 6.64
C THR A 311 -15.61 -1.88 7.87
N TRP A 312 -14.43 -2.18 8.38
CA TRP A 312 -14.26 -2.90 9.64
C TRP A 312 -14.17 -1.91 10.81
N LYS A 313 -14.68 -2.32 11.97
CA LYS A 313 -14.63 -1.51 13.21
C LYS A 313 -13.79 -2.27 14.24
N PRO A 314 -12.73 -1.64 14.82
CA PRO A 314 -11.92 -2.23 15.86
C PRO A 314 -12.67 -2.51 17.16
#